data_c7c5f038ae91f9fca1b68c7942368974
#
_entry.id   c7c5f038ae91f9fca1b68c7942368974
#
_cell.length_a   1.000
_cell.length_b   1.000
_cell.length_c   1.000
_cell.angle_alpha   90.00
_cell.angle_beta   90.00
_cell.angle_gamma   90.00
#
_symmetry.space_group_name_H-M   'P 1'
#
loop_
_entity.id
_entity.type
_entity.pdbx_description
1 polymer ?
#
loop_
_entity_poly.entity_id
_entity_poly.type
_entity_poly.pdbx_seq_one_letter_code
_entity_poly.pdbx_strand_id
1 'polypeptide(L)'
;MAYTPANGELCKRWKKRAAHMKNERTSYETHWQELQDHFAPRSGRWIRGDRYSAGERGRKRNHKIINGTPLLSVNTLAAGMTSGNTSPARPWFRLTTPDPQLAEIGAVKQWLYAVEARMREVFSKSNLYRVLPTIYRDIGVYGTACMVELEDDDDVVRFEQFEIGSYWLAQSNRKRIDTLYREFQLTVRQIVQEFGVDACSERVKNMAKNGQWETWIDVCHAIAPNDERYIDGERWDMPVRSMYWEASGNEDKMLAVRGFESSPLLGCRWTTSGEEVYGSSPCMDALGDAKALQLKELRKAEAIDKVVNPPLIAPTSLRNQRVSMLPGDITYVDSQQSQAGLKPIHDWRPDLNAIGEDIMRSEELIRRALYVDLFLMMQNDTRSNITAREIQERHEEKLLMLGPVVERVNDELLDPIIDRTFDILVRKSRPYWEGLLNGEPLIPPPPEELAEVDLKVEFISVLAQAQKAVGLSAMDNLFGFAASLAQMNPGVLDKLDFDQAIDERADMLGVSPRIVVPDDKVAEMREAKAQQAQQAQAMQQGMAMAEMVGKAGGVKVDQTTALGRALDVAGAGPVGV
;
A
#
# COMPACT_ATOMS: atom_id res chain seq x y z
N MET A 1 -16.78 -31.72 -27.06
CA MET A 1 -17.79 -31.32 -26.04
C MET A 1 -17.02 -30.99 -24.80
N ALA A 2 -16.98 -29.72 -24.43
CA ALA A 2 -16.31 -29.29 -23.19
C ALA A 2 -16.96 -30.01 -22.01
N TYR A 3 -16.18 -30.72 -21.22
CA TYR A 3 -16.60 -31.30 -19.95
C TYR A 3 -16.91 -30.13 -19.01
N THR A 4 -18.12 -29.68 -19.01
CA THR A 4 -18.63 -28.84 -17.96
C THR A 4 -18.87 -29.77 -16.78
N PRO A 5 -18.10 -29.71 -15.68
CA PRO A 5 -18.41 -30.51 -14.49
C PRO A 5 -19.88 -30.29 -14.21
N ALA A 6 -20.61 -31.34 -13.81
CA ALA A 6 -22.05 -31.27 -13.58
C ALA A 6 -22.32 -30.04 -12.71
N ASN A 7 -22.71 -28.93 -13.32
CA ASN A 7 -22.78 -27.59 -12.70
C ASN A 7 -23.55 -27.62 -11.37
N GLY A 8 -24.46 -28.59 -11.21
CA GLY A 8 -25.26 -28.77 -10.01
C GLY A 8 -24.47 -29.27 -8.80
N GLU A 9 -23.55 -30.23 -8.98
CA GLU A 9 -22.77 -30.75 -7.83
C GLU A 9 -21.77 -29.71 -7.34
N LEU A 10 -21.10 -29.01 -8.26
CA LEU A 10 -20.19 -27.93 -7.94
C LEU A 10 -20.93 -26.82 -7.18
N CYS A 11 -22.12 -26.44 -7.61
CA CYS A 11 -22.96 -25.43 -6.93
C CYS A 11 -23.33 -25.86 -5.51
N LYS A 12 -23.79 -27.11 -5.32
CA LYS A 12 -24.10 -27.64 -3.98
C LYS A 12 -22.90 -27.64 -3.05
N ARG A 13 -21.74 -28.07 -3.54
CA ARG A 13 -20.49 -28.07 -2.76
C ARG A 13 -20.11 -26.67 -2.31
N TRP A 14 -20.19 -25.69 -3.23
CA TRP A 14 -19.88 -24.31 -2.89
C TRP A 14 -20.90 -23.65 -1.97
N LYS A 15 -22.19 -23.92 -2.11
CA LYS A 15 -23.21 -23.48 -1.17
C LYS A 15 -22.91 -23.97 0.26
N LYS A 16 -22.51 -25.26 0.39
CA LYS A 16 -22.11 -25.84 1.68
C LYS A 16 -20.84 -25.19 2.26
N ARG A 17 -19.80 -24.98 1.42
CA ARG A 17 -18.55 -24.31 1.85
C ARG A 17 -18.82 -22.87 2.26
N ALA A 18 -19.62 -22.13 1.50
CA ALA A 18 -20.02 -20.76 1.82
C ALA A 18 -20.76 -20.67 3.16
N ALA A 19 -21.65 -21.63 3.46
CA ALA A 19 -22.33 -21.68 4.76
C ALA A 19 -21.35 -21.88 5.93
N HIS A 20 -20.30 -22.70 5.73
CA HIS A 20 -19.24 -22.87 6.73
C HIS A 20 -18.47 -21.58 6.96
N MET A 21 -17.99 -20.94 5.90
CA MET A 21 -17.27 -19.66 5.97
C MET A 21 -18.10 -18.55 6.62
N LYS A 22 -19.43 -18.54 6.38
CA LYS A 22 -20.34 -17.60 7.04
C LYS A 22 -20.39 -17.83 8.55
N ASN A 23 -20.48 -19.07 8.99
CA ASN A 23 -20.50 -19.41 10.43
C ASN A 23 -19.19 -18.97 11.11
N GLU A 24 -18.06 -19.23 10.51
CA GLU A 24 -16.74 -18.88 11.05
C GLU A 24 -16.61 -17.37 11.28
N ARG A 25 -17.11 -16.54 10.35
CA ARG A 25 -17.04 -15.08 10.46
C ARG A 25 -18.04 -14.48 11.47
N THR A 26 -19.08 -15.19 11.88
CA THR A 26 -20.17 -14.63 12.71
C THR A 26 -19.65 -13.98 14.00
N SER A 27 -18.58 -14.51 14.59
CA SER A 27 -17.95 -13.96 15.80
C SER A 27 -17.37 -12.55 15.60
N TYR A 28 -16.96 -12.21 14.39
CA TYR A 28 -16.38 -10.91 14.07
C TYR A 28 -17.41 -9.82 13.78
N GLU A 29 -18.63 -10.18 13.37
CA GLU A 29 -19.64 -9.24 12.88
C GLU A 29 -20.07 -8.21 13.93
N THR A 30 -20.28 -8.62 15.17
CA THR A 30 -20.64 -7.71 16.27
C THR A 30 -19.53 -6.72 16.58
N HIS A 31 -18.28 -7.17 16.57
CA HIS A 31 -17.13 -6.32 16.80
C HIS A 31 -16.94 -5.31 15.66
N TRP A 32 -17.07 -5.77 14.40
CA TRP A 32 -17.00 -4.88 13.24
C TRP A 32 -18.13 -3.84 13.20
N GLN A 33 -19.33 -4.17 13.70
CA GLN A 33 -20.41 -3.19 13.85
C GLN A 33 -20.05 -2.08 14.82
N GLU A 34 -19.42 -2.40 15.93
CA GLU A 34 -18.97 -1.41 16.90
C GLU A 34 -17.87 -0.53 16.33
N LEU A 35 -16.89 -1.11 15.61
CA LEU A 35 -15.84 -0.37 14.91
C LEU A 35 -16.43 0.57 13.86
N GLN A 36 -17.37 0.06 13.07
CA GLN A 36 -18.10 0.85 12.09
C GLN A 36 -18.75 2.08 12.73
N ASP A 37 -19.45 1.90 13.86
CA ASP A 37 -20.18 2.96 14.53
C ASP A 37 -19.30 4.10 15.02
N HIS A 38 -18.05 3.82 15.41
CA HIS A 38 -17.15 4.79 16.03
C HIS A 38 -16.06 5.32 15.11
N PHE A 39 -15.58 4.52 14.13
CA PHE A 39 -14.45 4.87 13.29
C PHE A 39 -14.80 5.05 11.81
N ALA A 40 -15.76 4.30 11.27
CA ALA A 40 -16.08 4.32 9.86
C ALA A 40 -17.58 4.15 9.56
N PRO A 41 -18.45 5.06 10.00
CA PRO A 41 -19.91 4.89 10.01
C PRO A 41 -20.55 4.72 8.63
N ARG A 42 -19.85 5.08 7.55
CA ARG A 42 -20.33 4.95 6.16
C ARG A 42 -19.88 3.67 5.46
N SER A 43 -18.86 2.99 5.98
CA SER A 43 -18.42 1.70 5.45
C SER A 43 -19.22 0.55 6.06
N GLY A 44 -19.07 -0.67 5.55
CA GLY A 44 -19.63 -1.87 6.17
C GLY A 44 -21.17 -1.95 6.15
N ARG A 45 -21.83 -1.39 5.15
CA ARG A 45 -23.28 -1.50 4.95
C ARG A 45 -23.78 -2.95 5.06
N TRP A 46 -23.01 -3.88 4.55
CA TRP A 46 -23.31 -5.30 4.54
C TRP A 46 -23.34 -5.95 5.93
N ILE A 47 -22.55 -5.44 6.88
CA ILE A 47 -22.54 -5.92 8.27
C ILE A 47 -23.88 -5.69 8.94
N ARG A 48 -24.56 -4.58 8.59
CA ARG A 48 -25.87 -4.22 9.16
C ARG A 48 -27.06 -4.86 8.45
N GLY A 49 -26.84 -5.62 7.39
CA GLY A 49 -27.90 -6.23 6.63
C GLY A 49 -28.72 -5.28 5.74
N ASP A 50 -28.29 -4.03 5.57
CA ASP A 50 -29.00 -2.98 4.80
C ASP A 50 -28.90 -3.19 3.27
N ARG A 51 -28.82 -4.43 2.82
CA ARG A 51 -28.54 -4.83 1.45
C ARG A 51 -29.60 -4.38 0.46
N TYR A 52 -30.86 -4.48 0.89
CA TYR A 52 -32.02 -4.47 -0.01
C TYR A 52 -32.69 -3.11 -0.14
N SER A 53 -32.40 -2.16 0.71
CA SER A 53 -33.11 -0.90 0.75
C SER A 53 -32.40 0.20 -0.03
N ALA A 54 -32.95 0.58 -1.16
CA ALA A 54 -32.44 1.74 -1.92
C ALA A 54 -32.50 3.04 -1.09
N GLY A 55 -33.51 3.17 -0.21
CA GLY A 55 -33.68 4.32 0.69
C GLY A 55 -32.64 4.39 1.82
N GLU A 56 -31.97 3.28 2.13
CA GLU A 56 -30.96 3.22 3.19
C GLU A 56 -29.56 3.67 2.72
N ARG A 57 -29.31 3.77 1.42
CA ARG A 57 -27.99 4.12 0.86
C ARG A 57 -27.46 5.46 1.33
N GLY A 58 -28.32 6.46 1.46
CA GLY A 58 -27.98 7.81 1.92
C GLY A 58 -28.26 8.10 3.39
N ARG A 59 -28.69 7.11 4.17
CA ARG A 59 -29.10 7.31 5.57
C ARG A 59 -27.98 7.84 6.43
N LYS A 60 -28.34 8.72 7.40
CA LYS A 60 -27.42 9.23 8.41
C LYS A 60 -26.98 8.11 9.33
N ARG A 61 -25.67 7.83 9.41
CA ARG A 61 -25.09 6.72 10.18
C ARG A 61 -24.15 7.15 11.30
N ASN A 62 -23.86 8.45 11.40
CA ASN A 62 -22.93 9.00 12.39
C ASN A 62 -23.60 9.51 13.66
N HIS A 63 -24.75 8.93 14.04
CA HIS A 63 -25.53 9.37 15.21
C HIS A 63 -24.83 9.07 16.55
N LYS A 64 -23.88 8.11 16.58
CA LYS A 64 -23.10 7.76 17.76
C LYS A 64 -21.81 8.60 17.90
N ILE A 65 -21.46 9.37 16.89
CA ILE A 65 -20.24 10.18 16.88
C ILE A 65 -20.59 11.61 17.30
N ILE A 66 -20.08 12.00 18.46
CA ILE A 66 -20.17 13.36 19.02
C ILE A 66 -18.83 14.06 18.77
N ASN A 67 -17.72 13.40 19.13
CA ASN A 67 -16.37 13.86 18.87
C ASN A 67 -15.79 13.10 17.67
N GLY A 68 -15.31 13.84 16.67
CA GLY A 68 -14.80 13.32 15.39
C GLY A 68 -13.37 12.81 15.41
N THR A 69 -12.65 12.89 16.52
CA THR A 69 -11.23 12.48 16.63
C THR A 69 -10.97 11.07 16.12
N PRO A 70 -11.77 10.03 16.44
CA PRO A 70 -11.54 8.68 15.92
C PRO A 70 -11.60 8.62 14.38
N LEU A 71 -12.61 9.28 13.79
CA LEU A 71 -12.80 9.31 12.34
C LEU A 71 -11.64 10.02 11.62
N LEU A 72 -11.21 11.17 12.15
CA LEU A 72 -10.09 11.94 11.59
C LEU A 72 -8.78 11.17 11.71
N SER A 73 -8.56 10.48 12.83
CA SER A 73 -7.36 9.66 13.06
C SER A 73 -7.26 8.51 12.05
N VAL A 74 -8.36 7.84 11.74
CA VAL A 74 -8.42 6.81 10.69
C VAL A 74 -8.09 7.37 9.31
N ASN A 75 -8.61 8.54 8.98
CA ASN A 75 -8.31 9.19 7.70
C ASN A 75 -6.82 9.56 7.60
N THR A 76 -6.23 10.04 8.71
CA THR A 76 -4.79 10.34 8.76
C THR A 76 -3.95 9.09 8.62
N LEU A 77 -4.32 7.98 9.28
CA LEU A 77 -3.68 6.67 9.10
C LEU A 77 -3.69 6.24 7.63
N ALA A 78 -4.87 6.25 6.99
CA ALA A 78 -5.02 5.83 5.60
C ALA A 78 -4.22 6.72 4.64
N ALA A 79 -4.25 8.03 4.82
CA ALA A 79 -3.47 8.98 4.04
C ALA A 79 -1.96 8.79 4.25
N GLY A 80 -1.54 8.56 5.51
CA GLY A 80 -0.16 8.31 5.87
C GLY A 80 0.39 7.03 5.26
N MET A 81 -0.36 5.92 5.34
CA MET A 81 0.00 4.66 4.67
C MET A 81 0.08 4.83 3.15
N THR A 82 -0.85 5.55 2.54
CA THR A 82 -0.83 5.81 1.10
C THR A 82 0.40 6.63 0.69
N SER A 83 0.67 7.73 1.38
CA SER A 83 1.80 8.61 1.04
C SER A 83 3.15 7.98 1.38
N GLY A 84 3.21 7.17 2.43
CA GLY A 84 4.42 6.52 2.91
C GLY A 84 4.79 5.26 2.14
N ASN A 85 3.81 4.44 1.73
CA ASN A 85 4.04 3.15 1.08
C ASN A 85 3.91 3.19 -0.45
N THR A 86 2.83 3.79 -0.95
CA THR A 86 2.42 3.67 -2.36
C THR A 86 2.11 5.03 -2.99
N SER A 87 2.98 6.01 -2.76
CA SER A 87 2.80 7.34 -3.33
C SER A 87 2.88 7.31 -4.87
N PRO A 88 1.87 7.84 -5.59
CA PRO A 88 1.93 7.93 -7.05
C PRO A 88 3.01 8.91 -7.55
N ALA A 89 3.49 9.82 -6.69
CA ALA A 89 4.47 10.83 -7.05
C ALA A 89 5.92 10.30 -7.08
N ARG A 90 6.18 9.14 -6.50
CA ARG A 90 7.52 8.55 -6.38
C ARG A 90 7.49 7.07 -6.73
N PRO A 91 8.58 6.51 -7.28
CA PRO A 91 8.73 5.06 -7.35
C PRO A 91 8.67 4.47 -5.94
N TRP A 92 7.90 3.43 -5.74
CA TRP A 92 7.74 2.76 -4.45
C TRP A 92 8.18 1.30 -4.47
N PHE A 93 8.46 0.76 -5.65
CA PHE A 93 9.03 -0.56 -5.85
C PHE A 93 10.11 -0.53 -6.93
N ARG A 94 10.99 -1.51 -6.91
CA ARG A 94 12.00 -1.80 -7.91
C ARG A 94 11.99 -3.29 -8.21
N LEU A 95 12.20 -3.65 -9.44
CA LEU A 95 12.43 -5.03 -9.83
C LEU A 95 13.92 -5.33 -9.77
N THR A 96 14.26 -6.46 -9.18
CA THR A 96 15.64 -6.97 -9.12
C THR A 96 15.65 -8.47 -9.34
N THR A 97 16.81 -9.06 -9.39
CA THR A 97 17.00 -10.50 -9.46
C THR A 97 17.41 -11.07 -8.10
N PRO A 98 17.14 -12.35 -7.81
CA PRO A 98 17.62 -12.98 -6.59
C PRO A 98 19.15 -12.99 -6.48
N ASP A 99 19.84 -13.05 -7.63
CA ASP A 99 21.29 -12.94 -7.72
C ASP A 99 21.68 -11.48 -7.98
N PRO A 100 22.37 -10.81 -7.04
CA PRO A 100 22.82 -9.43 -7.22
C PRO A 100 23.75 -9.23 -8.43
N GLN A 101 24.56 -10.24 -8.79
CA GLN A 101 25.50 -10.14 -9.92
C GLN A 101 24.75 -10.05 -11.25
N LEU A 102 23.64 -10.79 -11.39
CA LEU A 102 22.79 -10.69 -12.59
C LEU A 102 22.13 -9.30 -12.71
N ALA A 103 21.74 -8.70 -11.58
CA ALA A 103 21.13 -7.38 -11.57
C ALA A 103 22.07 -6.26 -12.07
N GLU A 104 23.39 -6.44 -11.94
CA GLU A 104 24.40 -5.46 -12.37
C GLU A 104 24.73 -5.54 -13.86
N ILE A 105 24.38 -6.62 -14.56
CA ILE A 105 24.57 -6.74 -16.01
C ILE A 105 23.80 -5.63 -16.72
N GLY A 106 24.48 -4.85 -17.55
CA GLY A 106 23.92 -3.66 -18.18
C GLY A 106 22.63 -3.89 -18.99
N ALA A 107 22.52 -5.04 -19.70
CA ALA A 107 21.34 -5.41 -20.46
C ALA A 107 20.15 -5.73 -19.52
N VAL A 108 20.40 -6.48 -18.45
CA VAL A 108 19.41 -6.85 -17.42
C VAL A 108 18.90 -5.61 -16.68
N LYS A 109 19.81 -4.74 -16.24
CA LYS A 109 19.51 -3.48 -15.55
C LYS A 109 18.61 -2.56 -16.40
N GLN A 110 18.89 -2.45 -17.68
CA GLN A 110 18.08 -1.64 -18.61
C GLN A 110 16.69 -2.25 -18.85
N TRP A 111 16.61 -3.56 -18.97
CA TRP A 111 15.35 -4.26 -19.17
C TRP A 111 14.46 -4.16 -17.93
N LEU A 112 14.99 -4.43 -16.73
CA LEU A 112 14.26 -4.29 -15.45
C LEU A 112 13.70 -2.88 -15.30
N TYR A 113 14.52 -1.85 -15.60
CA TYR A 113 14.07 -0.47 -15.55
C TYR A 113 12.94 -0.16 -16.55
N ALA A 114 13.00 -0.72 -17.77
CA ALA A 114 11.96 -0.52 -18.78
C ALA A 114 10.65 -1.17 -18.37
N VAL A 115 10.71 -2.39 -17.82
CA VAL A 115 9.52 -3.11 -17.28
C VAL A 115 8.92 -2.35 -16.10
N GLU A 116 9.74 -1.92 -15.16
CA GLU A 116 9.34 -1.14 -14.00
C GLU A 116 8.65 0.18 -14.40
N ALA A 117 9.23 0.90 -15.36
CA ALA A 117 8.64 2.14 -15.89
C ALA A 117 7.26 1.86 -16.53
N ARG A 118 7.13 0.75 -17.26
CA ARG A 118 5.86 0.33 -17.86
C ARG A 118 4.82 -0.05 -16.82
N MET A 119 5.21 -0.81 -15.80
CA MET A 119 4.30 -1.16 -14.70
C MET A 119 3.78 0.06 -13.96
N ARG A 120 4.64 1.05 -13.67
CA ARG A 120 4.22 2.31 -13.07
C ARG A 120 3.24 3.10 -13.95
N GLU A 121 3.45 3.08 -15.26
CA GLU A 121 2.50 3.68 -16.21
C GLU A 121 1.14 2.98 -16.17
N VAL A 122 1.12 1.64 -16.16
CA VAL A 122 -0.09 0.83 -16.03
C VAL A 122 -0.82 1.14 -14.72
N PHE A 123 -0.12 1.19 -13.59
CA PHE A 123 -0.71 1.55 -12.30
C PHE A 123 -1.27 2.98 -12.28
N SER A 124 -0.60 3.91 -12.94
CA SER A 124 -1.07 5.30 -13.03
C SER A 124 -2.33 5.44 -13.90
N LYS A 125 -2.46 4.66 -14.97
CA LYS A 125 -3.64 4.63 -15.84
C LYS A 125 -4.81 3.90 -15.18
N SER A 126 -4.51 2.83 -14.45
CA SER A 126 -5.50 2.04 -13.72
C SER A 126 -6.13 2.80 -12.55
N ASN A 127 -7.06 2.14 -11.87
CA ASN A 127 -7.69 2.69 -10.67
C ASN A 127 -6.96 2.34 -9.35
N LEU A 128 -5.73 1.78 -9.39
CA LEU A 128 -4.99 1.33 -8.20
C LEU A 128 -4.90 2.40 -7.12
N TYR A 129 -4.39 3.58 -7.47
CA TYR A 129 -4.18 4.68 -6.52
C TYR A 129 -5.47 5.29 -5.95
N ARG A 130 -6.64 4.96 -6.51
CA ARG A 130 -7.96 5.31 -5.94
C ARG A 130 -8.46 4.25 -4.96
N VAL A 131 -8.06 3.00 -5.16
CA VAL A 131 -8.49 1.87 -4.34
C VAL A 131 -7.63 1.72 -3.09
N LEU A 132 -6.30 1.86 -3.19
CA LEU A 132 -5.35 1.68 -2.10
C LEU A 132 -5.67 2.47 -0.82
N PRO A 133 -6.03 3.76 -0.85
CA PRO A 133 -6.39 4.50 0.37
C PRO A 133 -7.57 3.88 1.11
N THR A 134 -8.51 3.28 0.39
CA THR A 134 -9.66 2.61 1.00
C THR A 134 -9.26 1.27 1.59
N ILE A 135 -8.36 0.53 0.94
CA ILE A 135 -7.77 -0.71 1.49
C ILE A 135 -7.02 -0.40 2.79
N TYR A 136 -6.14 0.61 2.80
CA TYR A 136 -5.41 1.02 4.01
C TYR A 136 -6.33 1.47 5.14
N ARG A 137 -7.42 2.17 4.81
CA ARG A 137 -8.45 2.49 5.80
C ARG A 137 -9.11 1.23 6.36
N ASP A 138 -9.49 0.29 5.50
CA ASP A 138 -10.23 -0.90 5.91
C ASP A 138 -9.36 -1.85 6.74
N ILE A 139 -8.07 -2.03 6.43
CA ILE A 139 -7.16 -2.79 7.30
C ILE A 139 -6.91 -2.08 8.63
N GLY A 140 -6.84 -0.75 8.64
CA GLY A 140 -6.69 0.03 9.87
C GLY A 140 -7.93 -0.03 10.78
N VAL A 141 -9.13 -0.15 10.21
CA VAL A 141 -10.39 -0.21 10.97
C VAL A 141 -10.77 -1.64 11.33
N TYR A 142 -10.79 -2.55 10.36
CA TYR A 142 -11.34 -3.91 10.51
C TYR A 142 -10.27 -5.00 10.61
N GLY A 143 -9.00 -4.64 10.49
CA GLY A 143 -7.88 -5.58 10.49
C GLY A 143 -7.72 -6.38 9.21
N THR A 144 -8.67 -6.31 8.28
CA THR A 144 -8.67 -7.09 7.04
C THR A 144 -9.31 -6.31 5.92
N ALA A 145 -8.71 -6.34 4.75
CA ALA A 145 -9.29 -5.83 3.52
C ALA A 145 -9.06 -6.82 2.37
N CYS A 146 -9.90 -6.75 1.36
CA CYS A 146 -9.83 -7.63 0.22
C CYS A 146 -10.17 -6.89 -1.07
N MET A 147 -9.39 -7.16 -2.11
CA MET A 147 -9.66 -6.73 -3.48
C MET A 147 -9.26 -7.82 -4.47
N VAL A 148 -9.61 -7.65 -5.71
CA VAL A 148 -9.14 -8.48 -6.82
C VAL A 148 -8.53 -7.61 -7.90
N GLU A 149 -7.49 -8.14 -8.53
CA GLU A 149 -6.87 -7.58 -9.72
C GLU A 149 -7.35 -8.36 -10.94
N LEU A 150 -8.02 -7.68 -11.84
CA LEU A 150 -8.58 -8.24 -13.06
C LEU A 150 -7.85 -7.68 -14.29
N GLU A 151 -7.72 -8.52 -15.30
CA GLU A 151 -7.26 -8.06 -16.61
C GLU A 151 -8.31 -7.14 -17.23
N ASP A 152 -7.83 -6.09 -17.88
CA ASP A 152 -8.64 -5.12 -18.58
C ASP A 152 -8.08 -4.90 -20.00
N ASP A 153 -8.97 -4.70 -20.95
CA ASP A 153 -8.55 -4.50 -22.35
C ASP A 153 -8.14 -3.04 -22.60
N ASP A 154 -8.69 -2.09 -21.85
CA ASP A 154 -8.39 -0.67 -22.01
C ASP A 154 -7.18 -0.24 -21.15
N ASP A 155 -7.18 -0.58 -19.84
CA ASP A 155 -6.19 -0.13 -18.87
C ASP A 155 -5.15 -1.20 -18.49
N VAL A 156 -5.15 -2.36 -19.15
CA VAL A 156 -4.33 -3.55 -18.89
C VAL A 156 -4.75 -4.27 -17.60
N VAL A 157 -4.90 -3.56 -16.49
CA VAL A 157 -5.35 -4.09 -15.19
C VAL A 157 -6.39 -3.17 -14.57
N ARG A 158 -7.34 -3.77 -13.85
CA ARG A 158 -8.38 -3.09 -13.09
C ARG A 158 -8.50 -3.73 -11.70
N PHE A 159 -8.62 -2.91 -10.68
CA PHE A 159 -8.77 -3.33 -9.30
C PHE A 159 -10.22 -3.16 -8.83
N GLU A 160 -10.77 -4.20 -8.21
CA GLU A 160 -12.10 -4.17 -7.62
C GLU A 160 -11.99 -4.46 -6.12
N GLN A 161 -12.27 -3.44 -5.30
CA GLN A 161 -12.28 -3.57 -3.84
C GLN A 161 -13.64 -4.09 -3.37
N PHE A 162 -13.63 -4.93 -2.35
CA PHE A 162 -14.83 -5.44 -1.71
C PHE A 162 -15.09 -4.75 -0.38
N GLU A 163 -16.34 -4.39 -0.16
CA GLU A 163 -16.77 -3.80 1.11
C GLU A 163 -16.78 -4.87 2.20
N ILE A 164 -16.23 -4.54 3.37
CA ILE A 164 -16.25 -5.44 4.54
C ILE A 164 -17.67 -5.90 4.87
N GLY A 165 -17.83 -7.18 5.18
CA GLY A 165 -19.14 -7.80 5.41
C GLY A 165 -19.78 -8.41 4.16
N SER A 166 -19.42 -7.97 2.95
CA SER A 166 -19.93 -8.55 1.70
C SER A 166 -19.17 -9.81 1.27
N TYR A 167 -18.02 -10.08 1.87
CA TYR A 167 -17.15 -11.19 1.51
C TYR A 167 -16.74 -12.02 2.72
N TRP A 168 -16.31 -13.25 2.47
CA TRP A 168 -15.78 -14.22 3.42
C TRP A 168 -14.50 -14.78 2.83
N LEU A 169 -13.50 -14.95 3.67
CA LEU A 169 -12.17 -15.42 3.29
C LEU A 169 -11.89 -16.79 3.92
N ALA A 170 -11.06 -17.57 3.25
CA ALA A 170 -10.39 -18.71 3.84
C ALA A 170 -8.92 -18.69 3.46
N GLN A 171 -8.11 -19.38 4.26
CA GLN A 171 -6.67 -19.44 4.09
C GLN A 171 -6.20 -20.85 3.80
N SER A 172 -5.08 -20.95 3.11
CA SER A 172 -4.37 -22.19 2.87
C SER A 172 -3.66 -22.69 4.16
N ASN A 173 -3.12 -23.91 4.11
CA ASN A 173 -2.25 -24.44 5.15
C ASN A 173 -0.98 -23.58 5.40
N ARG A 174 -0.59 -22.74 4.42
CA ARG A 174 0.50 -21.76 4.52
C ARG A 174 0.06 -20.42 5.11
N LYS A 175 -1.18 -20.34 5.60
CA LYS A 175 -1.79 -19.13 6.18
C LYS A 175 -1.90 -17.94 5.22
N ARG A 176 -1.83 -18.18 3.91
CA ARG A 176 -2.12 -17.19 2.87
C ARG A 176 -3.59 -17.27 2.48
N ILE A 177 -4.21 -16.12 2.28
CA ILE A 177 -5.61 -16.04 1.82
C ILE A 177 -5.64 -16.52 0.36
N ASP A 178 -6.34 -17.62 0.10
CA ASP A 178 -6.43 -18.25 -1.21
C ASP A 178 -7.88 -18.44 -1.70
N THR A 179 -8.83 -18.28 -0.80
CA THR A 179 -10.25 -18.49 -1.12
C THR A 179 -11.08 -17.27 -0.72
N LEU A 180 -11.88 -16.80 -1.66
CA LEU A 180 -12.87 -15.75 -1.50
C LEU A 180 -14.27 -16.31 -1.79
N TYR A 181 -15.23 -15.99 -0.95
CA TYR A 181 -16.64 -16.03 -1.25
C TYR A 181 -17.24 -14.65 -1.02
N ARG A 182 -18.06 -14.14 -1.95
CA ARG A 182 -18.75 -12.85 -1.78
C ARG A 182 -20.19 -12.92 -2.24
N GLU A 183 -21.00 -12.05 -1.66
CA GLU A 183 -22.37 -11.78 -2.08
C GLU A 183 -22.50 -10.32 -2.51
N PHE A 184 -23.15 -10.09 -3.64
CA PHE A 184 -23.40 -8.76 -4.15
C PHE A 184 -24.69 -8.75 -4.98
N GLN A 185 -25.15 -7.57 -5.35
CA GLN A 185 -26.42 -7.42 -6.05
C GLN A 185 -26.17 -6.91 -7.47
N LEU A 186 -26.84 -7.54 -8.42
CA LEU A 186 -26.93 -7.09 -9.82
C LEU A 186 -28.41 -6.92 -10.21
N THR A 187 -28.67 -6.01 -11.12
CA THR A 187 -29.99 -5.93 -11.75
C THR A 187 -30.16 -7.07 -12.76
N VAL A 188 -31.38 -7.45 -13.06
CA VAL A 188 -31.69 -8.45 -14.10
C VAL A 188 -31.01 -8.10 -15.41
N ARG A 189 -30.97 -6.79 -15.77
CA ARG A 189 -30.28 -6.30 -16.97
C ARG A 189 -28.78 -6.64 -16.93
N GLN A 190 -28.11 -6.35 -15.82
CA GLN A 190 -26.67 -6.60 -15.66
C GLN A 190 -26.35 -8.10 -15.69
N ILE A 191 -27.19 -8.94 -15.05
CA ILE A 191 -27.00 -10.40 -15.08
C ILE A 191 -27.11 -10.93 -16.51
N VAL A 192 -28.12 -10.50 -17.26
CA VAL A 192 -28.30 -10.93 -18.64
C VAL A 192 -27.17 -10.44 -19.55
N GLN A 193 -26.68 -9.23 -19.35
CA GLN A 193 -25.55 -8.70 -20.13
C GLN A 193 -24.24 -9.43 -19.84
N GLU A 194 -23.97 -9.76 -18.57
CA GLU A 194 -22.71 -10.38 -18.16
C GLU A 194 -22.66 -11.89 -18.44
N PHE A 195 -23.76 -12.60 -18.18
CA PHE A 195 -23.78 -14.07 -18.21
C PHE A 195 -24.61 -14.66 -19.36
N GLY A 196 -25.42 -13.86 -20.03
CA GLY A 196 -26.35 -14.32 -21.06
C GLY A 196 -27.66 -14.88 -20.46
N VAL A 197 -28.73 -14.86 -21.26
CA VAL A 197 -30.08 -15.33 -20.86
C VAL A 197 -30.09 -16.83 -20.54
N ASP A 198 -29.33 -17.64 -21.30
CA ASP A 198 -29.35 -19.11 -21.17
C ASP A 198 -28.73 -19.60 -19.85
N ALA A 199 -27.76 -18.87 -19.35
CA ALA A 199 -27.10 -19.17 -18.06
C ALA A 199 -28.00 -18.89 -16.85
N CYS A 200 -28.97 -17.97 -16.97
CA CYS A 200 -29.82 -17.54 -15.89
C CYS A 200 -30.84 -18.61 -15.46
N SER A 201 -31.34 -18.49 -14.20
CA SER A 201 -32.45 -19.28 -13.70
C SER A 201 -33.76 -18.94 -14.42
N GLU A 202 -34.75 -19.85 -14.39
CA GLU A 202 -36.07 -19.59 -14.96
C GLU A 202 -36.76 -18.37 -14.30
N ARG A 203 -36.47 -18.11 -13.05
CA ARG A 203 -36.95 -16.91 -12.35
C ARG A 203 -36.45 -15.63 -13.03
N VAL A 204 -35.14 -15.52 -13.26
CA VAL A 204 -34.53 -14.35 -13.90
C VAL A 204 -34.96 -14.21 -15.35
N LYS A 205 -35.08 -15.32 -16.10
CA LYS A 205 -35.62 -15.34 -17.47
C LYS A 205 -37.05 -14.79 -17.51
N ASN A 206 -37.90 -15.20 -16.60
CA ASN A 206 -39.29 -14.72 -16.53
C ASN A 206 -39.35 -13.22 -16.17
N MET A 207 -38.50 -12.75 -15.25
CA MET A 207 -38.39 -11.32 -14.94
C MET A 207 -37.94 -10.50 -16.17
N ALA A 208 -36.97 -10.99 -16.93
CA ALA A 208 -36.52 -10.35 -18.17
C ALA A 208 -37.61 -10.30 -19.23
N LYS A 209 -38.35 -11.42 -19.42
CA LYS A 209 -39.52 -11.47 -20.33
C LYS A 209 -40.62 -10.51 -19.94
N ASN A 210 -40.85 -10.32 -18.67
CA ASN A 210 -41.86 -9.41 -18.11
C ASN A 210 -41.40 -7.93 -18.04
N GLY A 211 -40.22 -7.61 -18.57
CA GLY A 211 -39.69 -6.24 -18.56
C GLY A 211 -39.20 -5.72 -17.22
N GLN A 212 -38.99 -6.56 -16.22
CA GLN A 212 -38.55 -6.21 -14.86
C GLN A 212 -37.01 -6.08 -14.79
N TRP A 213 -36.43 -5.27 -15.66
CA TRP A 213 -34.97 -5.15 -15.85
C TRP A 213 -34.22 -4.54 -14.67
N GLU A 214 -34.86 -3.69 -13.86
CA GLU A 214 -34.25 -2.97 -12.76
C GLU A 214 -34.40 -3.69 -11.40
N THR A 215 -34.94 -4.92 -11.40
CA THR A 215 -35.05 -5.74 -10.19
C THR A 215 -33.68 -6.23 -9.75
N TRP A 216 -33.35 -6.04 -8.49
CA TRP A 216 -32.10 -6.46 -7.90
C TRP A 216 -32.15 -7.95 -7.50
N ILE A 217 -31.11 -8.68 -7.89
CA ILE A 217 -30.94 -10.10 -7.58
C ILE A 217 -29.61 -10.27 -6.85
N ASP A 218 -29.60 -11.07 -5.79
CA ASP A 218 -28.39 -11.45 -5.09
C ASP A 218 -27.61 -12.49 -5.89
N VAL A 219 -26.36 -12.18 -6.16
CA VAL A 219 -25.41 -13.05 -6.86
C VAL A 219 -24.29 -13.42 -5.90
N CYS A 220 -23.94 -14.68 -5.91
CA CYS A 220 -22.79 -15.22 -5.20
C CYS A 220 -21.62 -15.39 -6.18
N HIS A 221 -20.44 -15.11 -5.69
CA HIS A 221 -19.19 -15.30 -6.44
C HIS A 221 -18.16 -15.95 -5.52
N ALA A 222 -17.48 -16.96 -6.01
CA ALA A 222 -16.36 -17.58 -5.31
C ALA A 222 -15.13 -17.65 -6.20
N ILE A 223 -13.99 -17.35 -5.61
CA ILE A 223 -12.66 -17.54 -6.20
C ILE A 223 -11.90 -18.48 -5.28
N ALA A 224 -11.34 -19.56 -5.82
CA ALA A 224 -10.58 -20.52 -5.04
C ALA A 224 -9.62 -21.31 -5.91
N PRO A 225 -8.57 -21.91 -5.30
CA PRO A 225 -7.73 -22.88 -5.99
C PRO A 225 -8.56 -24.02 -6.59
N ASN A 226 -8.12 -24.51 -7.73
CA ASN A 226 -8.77 -25.63 -8.43
C ASN A 226 -8.14 -26.96 -7.98
N ASP A 227 -8.74 -27.61 -6.97
CA ASP A 227 -8.27 -28.87 -6.42
C ASP A 227 -8.46 -30.07 -7.40
N GLU A 228 -9.31 -29.90 -8.42
CA GLU A 228 -9.66 -30.93 -9.40
C GLU A 228 -9.13 -30.59 -10.80
N ARG A 229 -7.90 -30.14 -10.87
CA ARG A 229 -7.30 -29.74 -12.15
C ARG A 229 -6.99 -30.94 -13.01
N TYR A 230 -7.63 -31.01 -14.19
CA TYR A 230 -7.23 -31.86 -15.30
C TYR A 230 -6.45 -31.00 -16.30
N ILE A 231 -5.28 -31.44 -16.72
CA ILE A 231 -4.39 -30.64 -17.61
C ILE A 231 -4.88 -30.75 -19.06
N ASP A 232 -6.06 -30.26 -19.36
CA ASP A 232 -6.65 -30.26 -20.71
C ASP A 232 -6.54 -28.91 -21.45
N GLY A 233 -5.99 -27.86 -20.79
CA GLY A 233 -5.77 -26.54 -21.41
C GLY A 233 -7.04 -25.70 -21.64
N GLU A 234 -8.20 -26.17 -21.20
CA GLU A 234 -9.46 -25.43 -21.30
C GLU A 234 -9.55 -24.31 -20.26
N ARG A 235 -10.21 -23.18 -20.59
CA ARG A 235 -10.34 -22.01 -19.70
C ARG A 235 -10.91 -22.30 -18.31
N TRP A 236 -11.69 -23.35 -18.15
CA TRP A 236 -12.27 -23.77 -16.87
C TRP A 236 -11.30 -24.62 -16.02
N ASP A 237 -10.23 -25.13 -16.62
CA ASP A 237 -9.25 -26.01 -15.98
C ASP A 237 -7.98 -25.26 -15.52
N MET A 238 -8.10 -23.96 -15.32
CA MET A 238 -7.02 -23.12 -14.80
C MET A 238 -6.75 -23.37 -13.31
N PRO A 239 -5.56 -22.99 -12.81
CA PRO A 239 -5.16 -23.17 -11.41
C PRO A 239 -6.13 -22.56 -10.40
N VAL A 240 -6.76 -21.46 -10.74
CA VAL A 240 -7.74 -20.77 -9.89
C VAL A 240 -9.07 -20.69 -10.60
N ARG A 241 -10.14 -21.15 -9.95
CA ARG A 241 -11.51 -21.09 -10.45
C ARG A 241 -12.25 -19.86 -9.91
N SER A 242 -13.05 -19.26 -10.78
CA SER A 242 -13.99 -18.18 -10.47
C SER A 242 -15.40 -18.64 -10.85
N MET A 243 -16.29 -18.68 -9.88
CA MET A 243 -17.62 -19.31 -10.02
C MET A 243 -18.70 -18.33 -9.57
N TYR A 244 -19.75 -18.20 -10.42
CA TYR A 244 -20.89 -17.32 -10.15
C TYR A 244 -22.18 -18.13 -10.11
N TRP A 245 -23.08 -17.82 -9.15
CA TRP A 245 -24.43 -18.41 -9.06
C TRP A 245 -25.40 -17.45 -8.38
N GLU A 246 -26.70 -17.68 -8.56
CA GLU A 246 -27.76 -16.92 -7.90
C GLU A 246 -27.94 -17.38 -6.45
N ALA A 247 -27.94 -16.44 -5.48
CA ALA A 247 -28.07 -16.78 -4.05
C ALA A 247 -29.42 -17.40 -3.70
N SER A 248 -30.51 -16.93 -4.32
CA SER A 248 -31.89 -17.30 -4.02
C SER A 248 -32.50 -18.29 -5.03
N GLY A 249 -31.69 -18.84 -5.93
CA GLY A 249 -32.17 -19.84 -6.89
C GLY A 249 -32.41 -21.20 -6.24
N ASN A 250 -33.59 -21.78 -6.46
CA ASN A 250 -33.87 -23.18 -6.10
C ASN A 250 -33.12 -24.17 -7.02
N GLU A 251 -32.57 -23.65 -8.11
CA GLU A 251 -31.80 -24.42 -9.08
C GLU A 251 -30.33 -24.44 -8.66
N ASP A 252 -29.75 -25.62 -8.57
CA ASP A 252 -28.31 -25.77 -8.37
C ASP A 252 -27.59 -25.56 -9.69
N LYS A 253 -27.60 -24.32 -10.20
CA LYS A 253 -27.04 -23.94 -11.49
C LYS A 253 -25.99 -22.83 -11.30
N MET A 254 -24.86 -22.97 -12.00
CA MET A 254 -23.85 -21.91 -12.08
C MET A 254 -24.21 -20.95 -13.21
N LEU A 255 -24.10 -19.65 -12.97
CA LEU A 255 -24.18 -18.61 -13.99
C LEU A 255 -22.94 -18.63 -14.92
N ALA A 256 -21.76 -18.77 -14.30
CA ALA A 256 -20.49 -18.90 -15.04
C ALA A 256 -19.46 -19.64 -14.19
N VAL A 257 -18.58 -20.37 -14.89
CA VAL A 257 -17.34 -20.92 -14.34
C VAL A 257 -16.21 -20.42 -15.23
N ARG A 258 -15.32 -19.63 -14.64
CA ARG A 258 -14.16 -19.03 -15.30
C ARG A 258 -12.90 -19.46 -14.57
N GLY A 259 -11.72 -19.20 -15.12
CA GLY A 259 -10.44 -19.51 -14.49
C GLY A 259 -9.43 -18.39 -14.65
N PHE A 260 -8.42 -18.43 -13.78
CA PHE A 260 -7.26 -17.56 -13.84
C PHE A 260 -6.00 -18.40 -13.77
N GLU A 261 -4.95 -18.00 -14.48
CA GLU A 261 -3.64 -18.65 -14.44
C GLU A 261 -2.91 -18.35 -13.11
N SER A 262 -2.99 -17.11 -12.64
CA SER A 262 -2.49 -16.68 -11.33
C SER A 262 -3.66 -16.17 -10.48
N SER A 263 -3.53 -16.24 -9.15
CA SER A 263 -4.61 -15.79 -8.26
C SER A 263 -4.88 -14.29 -8.41
N PRO A 264 -6.11 -13.88 -8.72
CA PRO A 264 -6.48 -12.47 -8.75
C PRO A 264 -6.76 -11.91 -7.35
N LEU A 265 -6.81 -12.78 -6.34
CA LEU A 265 -7.23 -12.44 -4.98
C LEU A 265 -6.10 -11.80 -4.20
N LEU A 266 -6.37 -10.63 -3.67
CA LEU A 266 -5.49 -9.81 -2.86
C LEU A 266 -6.17 -9.57 -1.51
N GLY A 267 -5.80 -10.38 -0.51
CA GLY A 267 -6.33 -10.28 0.84
C GLY A 267 -5.23 -9.83 1.79
N CYS A 268 -5.40 -8.66 2.41
CA CYS A 268 -4.42 -8.07 3.29
C CYS A 268 -4.94 -7.95 4.72
N ARG A 269 -4.04 -8.17 5.69
CA ARG A 269 -4.33 -8.12 7.12
C ARG A 269 -3.34 -7.20 7.83
N TRP A 270 -3.81 -6.51 8.86
CA TRP A 270 -2.97 -5.63 9.66
C TRP A 270 -2.04 -6.45 10.59
N THR A 271 -2.64 -7.28 11.45
CA THR A 271 -1.92 -8.22 12.33
C THR A 271 -2.75 -9.48 12.48
N THR A 272 -2.12 -10.64 12.52
CA THR A 272 -2.82 -11.93 12.70
C THR A 272 -2.36 -12.60 13.97
N SER A 273 -3.28 -13.27 14.65
CA SER A 273 -3.02 -14.07 15.85
C SER A 273 -3.36 -15.54 15.58
N GLY A 274 -2.43 -16.43 15.83
CA GLY A 274 -2.65 -17.87 15.73
C GLY A 274 -3.08 -18.34 14.33
N GLU A 275 -4.27 -18.96 14.26
CA GLU A 275 -4.86 -19.52 13.03
C GLU A 275 -6.01 -18.68 12.48
N GLU A 276 -6.20 -17.45 12.99
CA GLU A 276 -7.28 -16.59 12.57
C GLU A 276 -7.13 -16.18 11.10
N VAL A 277 -8.25 -16.26 10.38
CA VAL A 277 -8.31 -15.83 8.96
C VAL A 277 -8.33 -14.32 8.86
N TYR A 278 -9.03 -13.66 9.80
CA TYR A 278 -9.17 -12.21 9.84
C TYR A 278 -8.18 -11.60 10.82
N GLY A 279 -7.63 -10.44 10.45
CA GLY A 279 -6.64 -9.75 11.27
C GLY A 279 -7.23 -8.88 12.36
N SER A 280 -6.39 -8.51 13.33
CA SER A 280 -6.66 -7.49 14.34
C SER A 280 -6.20 -6.12 13.84
N SER A 281 -6.82 -5.03 14.33
CA SER A 281 -6.55 -3.66 13.89
C SER A 281 -6.26 -2.71 15.05
N PRO A 282 -5.55 -1.60 14.80
CA PRO A 282 -5.33 -0.57 15.81
C PRO A 282 -6.64 0.09 16.28
N CYS A 283 -7.69 0.09 15.45
CA CYS A 283 -9.01 0.56 15.88
C CYS A 283 -9.69 -0.42 16.85
N MET A 284 -9.39 -1.72 16.79
CA MET A 284 -9.85 -2.68 17.79
C MET A 284 -9.26 -2.36 19.16
N ASP A 285 -7.97 -2.04 19.21
CA ASP A 285 -7.26 -1.65 20.43
C ASP A 285 -7.80 -0.33 21.00
N ALA A 286 -8.07 0.65 20.13
CA ALA A 286 -8.58 1.97 20.52
C ALA A 286 -10.10 2.03 20.75
N LEU A 287 -10.85 0.93 20.55
CA LEU A 287 -12.32 0.96 20.61
C LEU A 287 -12.86 1.37 21.97
N GLY A 288 -12.21 0.92 23.05
CA GLY A 288 -12.56 1.29 24.41
C GLY A 288 -12.47 2.80 24.65
N ASP A 289 -11.35 3.39 24.23
CA ASP A 289 -11.10 4.83 24.35
C ASP A 289 -12.05 5.65 23.46
N ALA A 290 -12.35 5.18 22.26
CA ALA A 290 -13.30 5.82 21.37
C ALA A 290 -14.72 5.85 21.96
N LYS A 291 -15.19 4.76 22.56
CA LYS A 291 -16.47 4.71 23.26
C LYS A 291 -16.50 5.62 24.48
N ALA A 292 -15.44 5.59 25.28
CA ALA A 292 -15.29 6.45 26.46
C ALA A 292 -15.30 7.93 26.07
N LEU A 293 -14.60 8.30 24.99
CA LEU A 293 -14.57 9.67 24.48
C LEU A 293 -15.97 10.17 24.11
N GLN A 294 -16.75 9.39 23.36
CA GLN A 294 -18.10 9.78 22.99
C GLN A 294 -19.00 10.00 24.22
N LEU A 295 -18.87 9.12 25.22
CA LEU A 295 -19.62 9.24 26.46
C LEU A 295 -19.20 10.47 27.29
N LYS A 296 -17.90 10.75 27.39
CA LYS A 296 -17.35 11.91 28.11
C LYS A 296 -17.82 13.22 27.45
N GLU A 297 -17.77 13.32 26.13
CA GLU A 297 -18.28 14.50 25.41
C GLU A 297 -19.77 14.70 25.61
N LEU A 298 -20.57 13.63 25.56
CA LEU A 298 -22.00 13.70 25.87
C LEU A 298 -22.25 14.22 27.29
N ARG A 299 -21.54 13.65 28.28
CA ARG A 299 -21.66 14.07 29.69
C ARG A 299 -21.21 15.50 29.94
N LYS A 300 -20.15 15.95 29.24
CA LYS A 300 -19.72 17.34 29.28
C LYS A 300 -20.80 18.28 28.76
N ALA A 301 -21.39 17.95 27.60
CA ALA A 301 -22.49 18.73 27.03
C ALA A 301 -23.71 18.79 27.96
N GLU A 302 -24.10 17.64 28.53
CA GLU A 302 -25.18 17.59 29.54
C GLU A 302 -24.86 18.38 30.80
N ALA A 303 -23.60 18.38 31.26
CA ALA A 303 -23.16 19.16 32.41
C ALA A 303 -23.24 20.66 32.12
N ILE A 304 -22.76 21.10 30.96
CA ILE A 304 -22.88 22.49 30.51
C ILE A 304 -24.33 22.92 30.42
N ASP A 305 -25.21 22.10 29.84
CA ASP A 305 -26.65 22.41 29.74
C ASP A 305 -27.29 22.59 31.13
N LYS A 306 -26.98 21.72 32.10
CA LYS A 306 -27.45 21.85 33.48
C LYS A 306 -26.86 23.07 34.22
N VAL A 307 -25.68 23.53 33.86
CA VAL A 307 -25.09 24.77 34.42
C VAL A 307 -25.74 25.99 33.81
N VAL A 308 -25.99 25.98 32.51
CA VAL A 308 -26.58 27.11 31.76
C VAL A 308 -28.11 27.20 32.02
N ASN A 309 -28.78 26.05 32.06
CA ASN A 309 -30.23 25.96 32.25
C ASN A 309 -30.57 24.97 33.37
N PRO A 310 -30.28 25.35 34.65
CA PRO A 310 -30.45 24.46 35.77
C PRO A 310 -31.95 24.23 36.07
N PRO A 311 -32.35 23.02 36.52
CA PRO A 311 -33.68 22.79 37.04
C PRO A 311 -33.93 23.68 38.26
N LEU A 312 -35.02 24.39 38.26
CA LEU A 312 -35.35 25.39 39.25
C LEU A 312 -36.38 24.89 40.26
N ILE A 313 -36.23 25.34 41.51
CA ILE A 313 -37.29 25.24 42.54
C ILE A 313 -38.02 26.57 42.54
N ALA A 314 -39.32 26.49 42.49
CA ALA A 314 -40.20 27.63 42.60
C ALA A 314 -41.23 27.41 43.75
N PRO A 315 -41.57 28.44 44.52
CA PRO A 315 -42.64 28.32 45.49
C PRO A 315 -43.99 28.05 44.80
N THR A 316 -44.87 27.37 45.48
CA THR A 316 -46.20 26.96 44.95
C THR A 316 -47.07 28.14 44.57
N SER A 317 -46.83 29.34 45.14
CA SER A 317 -47.50 30.58 44.77
C SER A 317 -47.24 31.01 43.33
N LEU A 318 -46.09 30.67 42.75
CA LEU A 318 -45.74 30.99 41.36
C LEU A 318 -46.30 30.01 40.34
N ARG A 319 -47.01 28.91 40.77
CA ARG A 319 -47.55 27.91 39.86
C ARG A 319 -48.52 28.45 38.81
N ASN A 320 -49.28 29.48 39.18
CA ASN A 320 -50.30 30.08 38.33
C ASN A 320 -49.91 31.47 37.77
N GLN A 321 -48.68 31.94 38.00
CA GLN A 321 -48.16 33.21 37.49
C GLN A 321 -47.27 32.96 36.29
N ARG A 322 -47.27 33.90 35.32
CA ARG A 322 -46.32 33.89 34.20
C ARG A 322 -44.96 34.34 34.74
N VAL A 323 -44.02 33.42 34.81
CA VAL A 323 -42.63 33.69 35.14
C VAL A 323 -41.85 33.68 33.84
N SER A 324 -41.19 34.76 33.53
CA SER A 324 -40.28 34.83 32.38
C SER A 324 -38.89 34.33 32.80
N MET A 325 -38.25 33.58 31.90
CA MET A 325 -36.88 33.11 32.04
C MET A 325 -35.94 33.77 31.00
N LEU A 326 -36.41 34.83 30.32
CA LEU A 326 -35.63 35.54 29.33
C LEU A 326 -34.55 36.40 30.01
N PRO A 327 -33.35 36.55 29.42
CA PRO A 327 -32.32 37.42 29.95
C PRO A 327 -32.80 38.87 30.06
N GLY A 328 -32.65 39.49 31.27
CA GLY A 328 -33.04 40.87 31.53
C GLY A 328 -34.50 41.11 31.84
N ASP A 329 -35.33 40.05 31.90
CA ASP A 329 -36.75 40.20 32.27
C ASP A 329 -36.94 40.26 33.78
N ILE A 330 -37.95 41.03 34.24
CA ILE A 330 -38.20 41.28 35.67
C ILE A 330 -39.47 40.51 36.08
N THR A 331 -39.31 39.55 36.97
CA THR A 331 -40.44 38.85 37.60
C THR A 331 -40.70 39.45 38.98
N TYR A 332 -41.89 40.01 39.20
CA TYR A 332 -42.30 40.56 40.48
C TYR A 332 -42.81 39.46 41.42
N VAL A 333 -42.20 39.37 42.61
CA VAL A 333 -42.56 38.37 43.62
C VAL A 333 -42.94 39.11 44.92
N ASP A 334 -43.95 38.59 45.63
CA ASP A 334 -44.44 39.21 46.88
C ASP A 334 -43.38 39.26 47.95
N SER A 335 -43.24 40.41 48.66
CA SER A 335 -42.11 40.74 49.56
C SER A 335 -42.01 39.84 50.80
N GLN A 336 -43.07 39.19 51.22
CA GLN A 336 -43.05 38.23 52.33
C GLN A 336 -42.41 36.87 51.95
N GLN A 337 -42.22 36.60 50.65
CA GLN A 337 -41.63 35.40 50.11
C GLN A 337 -40.26 35.66 49.41
N SER A 338 -39.63 36.79 49.69
CA SER A 338 -38.38 37.21 49.03
C SER A 338 -37.19 36.29 49.23
N GLN A 339 -37.22 35.37 50.21
CA GLN A 339 -36.23 34.30 50.31
C GLN A 339 -36.54 33.11 49.41
N ALA A 340 -37.72 33.05 48.79
CA ALA A 340 -38.24 31.96 48.01
C ALA A 340 -38.29 32.25 46.48
N GLY A 341 -37.35 33.04 45.95
CA GLY A 341 -37.20 33.21 44.53
C GLY A 341 -36.87 31.93 43.81
N LEU A 342 -36.86 31.96 42.47
CA LEU A 342 -36.38 30.88 41.64
C LEU A 342 -34.93 30.56 42.00
N LYS A 343 -34.69 29.35 42.49
CA LYS A 343 -33.34 28.87 42.85
C LYS A 343 -33.06 27.58 42.12
N PRO A 344 -31.81 27.35 41.68
CA PRO A 344 -31.42 26.04 41.20
C PRO A 344 -31.65 24.96 42.26
N ILE A 345 -32.20 23.78 41.87
CA ILE A 345 -32.40 22.63 42.76
C ILE A 345 -31.08 22.16 43.34
N HIS A 346 -29.99 22.23 42.57
CA HIS A 346 -28.66 21.83 42.93
C HIS A 346 -27.67 22.96 42.64
N ASP A 347 -26.86 23.35 43.62
CA ASP A 347 -25.67 24.20 43.39
C ASP A 347 -24.48 23.28 43.00
N TRP A 348 -24.66 22.62 41.86
CA TRP A 348 -23.66 21.72 41.33
C TRP A 348 -22.75 22.51 40.38
N ARG A 349 -21.48 22.55 40.70
CA ARG A 349 -20.45 23.22 39.88
C ARG A 349 -19.41 22.20 39.46
N PRO A 350 -19.64 21.47 38.37
CA PRO A 350 -18.66 20.53 37.87
C PRO A 350 -17.41 21.27 37.43
N ASP A 351 -16.24 20.67 37.70
CA ASP A 351 -14.99 21.16 37.16
C ASP A 351 -14.92 20.80 35.66
N LEU A 352 -15.34 21.72 34.81
CA LEU A 352 -15.34 21.56 33.35
C LEU A 352 -13.92 21.48 32.77
N ASN A 353 -12.91 22.03 33.48
CA ASN A 353 -11.51 21.96 33.03
C ASN A 353 -10.98 20.55 33.22
N ALA A 354 -11.20 19.93 34.41
CA ALA A 354 -10.80 18.55 34.64
C ALA A 354 -11.45 17.57 33.65
N ILE A 355 -12.75 17.79 33.33
CA ILE A 355 -13.43 16.99 32.30
C ILE A 355 -12.79 17.23 30.92
N GLY A 356 -12.43 18.47 30.60
CA GLY A 356 -11.76 18.83 29.36
C GLY A 356 -10.38 18.18 29.20
N GLU A 357 -9.58 18.17 30.27
CA GLU A 357 -8.28 17.49 30.31
C GLU A 357 -8.40 15.97 30.12
N ASP A 358 -9.40 15.35 30.74
CA ASP A 358 -9.65 13.91 30.60
C ASP A 358 -10.11 13.54 29.17
N ILE A 359 -10.88 14.42 28.52
CA ILE A 359 -11.24 14.30 27.11
C ILE A 359 -10.00 14.39 26.22
N MET A 360 -9.14 15.41 26.41
CA MET A 360 -7.90 15.58 25.65
C MET A 360 -6.97 14.38 25.80
N ARG A 361 -6.89 13.80 27.01
CA ARG A 361 -6.13 12.57 27.24
C ARG A 361 -6.69 11.38 26.44
N SER A 362 -8.00 11.23 26.35
CA SER A 362 -8.62 10.16 25.55
C SER A 362 -8.37 10.36 24.05
N GLU A 363 -8.43 11.62 23.58
CA GLU A 363 -8.09 11.95 22.19
C GLU A 363 -6.63 11.61 21.86
N GLU A 364 -5.71 11.92 22.78
CA GLU A 364 -4.29 11.62 22.60
C GLU A 364 -4.03 10.10 22.54
N LEU A 365 -4.68 9.30 23.40
CA LEU A 365 -4.58 7.84 23.37
C LEU A 365 -5.06 7.28 22.02
N ILE A 366 -6.19 7.77 21.49
CA ILE A 366 -6.70 7.37 20.19
C ILE A 366 -5.74 7.76 19.05
N ARG A 367 -5.22 9.00 19.07
CA ARG A 367 -4.23 9.47 18.08
C ARG A 367 -2.97 8.62 18.11
N ARG A 368 -2.48 8.28 19.29
CA ARG A 368 -1.29 7.46 19.49
C ARG A 368 -1.53 6.02 19.00
N ALA A 369 -2.65 5.41 19.32
CA ALA A 369 -3.01 4.07 18.84
C ALA A 369 -3.09 3.98 17.32
N LEU A 370 -3.53 5.05 16.66
CA LEU A 370 -3.68 5.16 15.21
C LEU A 370 -2.47 5.81 14.50
N TYR A 371 -1.32 5.94 15.17
CA TYR A 371 -0.07 6.46 14.60
C TYR A 371 -0.19 7.87 13.98
N VAL A 372 -1.18 8.67 14.39
CA VAL A 372 -1.44 10.00 13.82
C VAL A 372 -0.22 10.90 13.92
N ASP A 373 0.45 10.92 15.07
CA ASP A 373 1.62 11.76 15.32
C ASP A 373 2.78 11.39 14.39
N LEU A 374 2.95 10.08 14.11
CA LEU A 374 3.98 9.61 13.18
C LEU A 374 3.75 10.17 11.77
N PHE A 375 2.53 10.03 11.26
CA PHE A 375 2.21 10.48 9.90
C PHE A 375 2.18 12.00 9.75
N LEU A 376 1.76 12.74 10.78
CA LEU A 376 1.81 14.21 10.77
C LEU A 376 3.24 14.74 10.85
N MET A 377 4.15 14.09 11.58
CA MET A 377 5.56 14.45 11.59
C MET A 377 6.20 14.30 10.22
N MET A 378 5.89 13.24 9.48
CA MET A 378 6.36 13.03 8.11
C MET A 378 5.92 14.13 7.13
N GLN A 379 4.83 14.85 7.42
CA GLN A 379 4.34 15.96 6.60
C GLN A 379 4.91 17.33 7.01
N ASN A 380 5.32 17.50 8.27
CA ASN A 380 5.67 18.80 8.86
C ASN A 380 7.18 19.05 9.01
N ASP A 381 8.00 18.56 8.13
CA ASP A 381 9.47 18.65 8.14
C ASP A 381 10.05 20.09 8.10
N THR A 382 9.21 21.12 8.31
CA THR A 382 9.59 22.53 8.18
C THR A 382 9.55 23.35 9.47
N ARG A 383 9.29 22.78 10.66
CA ARG A 383 9.17 23.57 11.89
C ARG A 383 10.13 23.18 13.01
N SER A 384 11.04 24.12 13.25
CA SER A 384 11.68 24.55 14.51
C SER A 384 12.87 23.77 15.09
N ASN A 385 13.87 24.52 15.46
CA ASN A 385 14.89 24.51 16.54
C ASN A 385 15.26 23.21 17.33
N ILE A 386 14.69 22.07 17.00
CA ILE A 386 15.17 20.76 17.45
C ILE A 386 16.26 20.34 16.45
N THR A 387 17.39 19.85 16.93
CA THR A 387 18.47 19.38 16.05
C THR A 387 17.92 18.33 15.07
N ALA A 388 18.23 18.48 13.79
CA ALA A 388 17.80 17.56 12.73
C ALA A 388 18.04 16.08 13.10
N ARG A 389 19.10 15.81 13.86
CA ARG A 389 19.47 14.48 14.36
C ARG A 389 18.47 13.92 15.40
N GLU A 390 17.97 14.75 16.33
CA GLU A 390 17.01 14.31 17.35
C GLU A 390 15.62 14.03 16.74
N ILE A 391 15.24 14.80 15.72
CA ILE A 391 14.03 14.54 14.94
C ILE A 391 14.17 13.20 14.19
N GLN A 392 15.32 12.97 13.57
CA GLN A 392 15.59 11.76 12.81
C GLN A 392 15.58 10.51 13.71
N GLU A 393 16.24 10.54 14.86
CA GLU A 393 16.23 9.41 15.82
C GLU A 393 14.82 9.07 16.32
N ARG A 394 13.99 10.08 16.61
CA ARG A 394 12.59 9.86 17.03
C ARG A 394 11.69 9.34 15.90
N HIS A 395 11.98 9.73 14.66
CA HIS A 395 11.30 9.20 13.49
C HIS A 395 11.64 7.73 13.26
N GLU A 396 12.91 7.37 13.36
CA GLU A 396 13.40 6.01 13.19
C GLU A 396 12.76 5.06 14.22
N GLU A 397 12.72 5.45 15.50
CA GLU A 397 12.11 4.64 16.56
C GLU A 397 10.60 4.37 16.32
N LYS A 398 9.84 5.39 15.92
CA LYS A 398 8.39 5.25 15.66
C LYS A 398 8.09 4.47 14.39
N LEU A 399 8.94 4.59 13.36
CA LEU A 399 8.82 3.83 12.11
C LEU A 399 9.10 2.34 12.31
N LEU A 400 9.99 1.99 13.22
CA LEU A 400 10.23 0.60 13.61
C LEU A 400 8.97 -0.09 14.16
N MET A 401 8.08 0.65 14.83
CA MET A 401 6.82 0.09 15.34
C MET A 401 5.84 -0.33 14.21
N LEU A 402 5.89 0.33 13.06
CA LEU A 402 5.07 -0.03 11.89
C LEU A 402 5.72 -1.11 11.02
N GLY A 403 7.00 -1.43 11.25
CA GLY A 403 7.76 -2.38 10.44
C GLY A 403 7.03 -3.68 10.13
N PRO A 404 6.57 -4.43 11.14
CA PRO A 404 5.88 -5.70 10.92
C PRO A 404 4.57 -5.58 10.13
N VAL A 405 3.88 -4.44 10.25
CA VAL A 405 2.65 -4.17 9.49
C VAL A 405 2.98 -3.86 8.04
N VAL A 406 4.00 -3.04 7.81
CA VAL A 406 4.45 -2.69 6.45
C VAL A 406 4.94 -3.93 5.72
N GLU A 407 5.76 -4.79 6.37
CA GLU A 407 6.19 -6.07 5.79
C GLU A 407 5.01 -6.96 5.40
N ARG A 408 4.01 -7.07 6.26
CA ARG A 408 2.81 -7.86 5.94
C ARG A 408 2.01 -7.26 4.80
N VAL A 409 1.85 -5.94 4.75
CA VAL A 409 1.19 -5.26 3.62
C VAL A 409 1.97 -5.50 2.32
N ASN A 410 3.29 -5.50 2.38
CA ASN A 410 4.12 -5.84 1.23
C ASN A 410 3.87 -7.28 0.78
N ASP A 411 4.02 -8.26 1.66
CA ASP A 411 3.90 -9.71 1.35
C ASP A 411 2.47 -10.12 0.93
N GLU A 412 1.41 -9.59 1.59
CA GLU A 412 0.03 -10.01 1.35
C GLU A 412 -0.69 -9.18 0.26
N LEU A 413 -0.19 -7.97 -0.05
CA LEU A 413 -0.88 -7.05 -0.96
C LEU A 413 0.02 -6.59 -2.12
N LEU A 414 1.14 -5.96 -1.83
CA LEU A 414 1.91 -5.23 -2.84
C LEU A 414 2.74 -6.17 -3.74
N ASP A 415 3.41 -7.18 -3.17
CA ASP A 415 4.12 -8.20 -3.95
C ASP A 415 3.17 -8.95 -4.90
N PRO A 416 2.01 -9.47 -4.44
CA PRO A 416 1.07 -10.13 -5.35
C PRO A 416 0.51 -9.21 -6.45
N ILE A 417 0.36 -7.90 -6.20
CA ILE A 417 -0.03 -6.94 -7.23
C ILE A 417 1.05 -6.84 -8.31
N ILE A 418 2.30 -6.69 -7.89
CA ILE A 418 3.43 -6.54 -8.80
C ILE A 418 3.63 -7.81 -9.61
N ASP A 419 3.68 -8.96 -8.95
CA ASP A 419 3.86 -10.27 -9.58
C ASP A 419 2.77 -10.54 -10.62
N ARG A 420 1.50 -10.33 -10.23
CA ARG A 420 0.39 -10.57 -11.15
C ARG A 420 0.34 -9.58 -12.31
N THR A 421 0.59 -8.29 -12.05
CA THR A 421 0.69 -7.29 -13.13
C THR A 421 1.82 -7.66 -14.09
N PHE A 422 2.96 -8.11 -13.59
CA PHE A 422 4.07 -8.58 -14.40
C PHE A 422 3.67 -9.79 -15.26
N ASP A 423 3.04 -10.81 -14.68
CA ASP A 423 2.51 -11.97 -15.40
C ASP A 423 1.57 -11.57 -16.54
N ILE A 424 0.65 -10.63 -16.28
CA ILE A 424 -0.29 -10.11 -17.28
C ILE A 424 0.46 -9.42 -18.42
N LEU A 425 1.46 -8.58 -18.10
CA LEU A 425 2.27 -7.88 -19.10
C LEU A 425 3.08 -8.86 -19.97
N VAL A 426 3.71 -9.85 -19.36
CA VAL A 426 4.45 -10.92 -20.07
C VAL A 426 3.53 -11.68 -21.00
N ARG A 427 2.39 -12.14 -20.49
CA ARG A 427 1.42 -12.93 -21.27
C ARG A 427 0.84 -12.15 -22.45
N LYS A 428 0.48 -10.88 -22.24
CA LYS A 428 -0.01 -10.00 -23.31
C LYS A 428 1.09 -9.64 -24.33
N SER A 429 2.37 -9.64 -23.94
CA SER A 429 3.50 -9.30 -24.81
C SER A 429 4.06 -10.50 -25.57
N ARG A 430 3.94 -11.74 -25.04
CA ARG A 430 4.49 -12.96 -25.64
C ARG A 430 4.10 -13.19 -27.11
N PRO A 431 2.82 -13.00 -27.54
CA PRO A 431 2.46 -13.19 -28.95
C PRO A 431 3.20 -12.26 -29.90
N TYR A 432 3.62 -11.07 -29.44
CA TYR A 432 4.41 -10.13 -30.24
C TYR A 432 5.88 -10.57 -30.31
N TRP A 433 6.44 -11.10 -29.21
CA TRP A 433 7.81 -11.62 -29.19
C TRP A 433 7.98 -12.84 -30.09
N GLU A 434 6.96 -13.69 -30.14
CA GLU A 434 6.92 -14.89 -30.99
C GLU A 434 6.55 -14.59 -32.44
N GLY A 435 6.27 -13.34 -32.80
CA GLY A 435 5.89 -12.92 -34.15
C GLY A 435 4.49 -13.37 -34.59
N LEU A 436 3.64 -13.80 -33.65
CA LEU A 436 2.27 -14.21 -33.91
C LEU A 436 1.34 -13.02 -34.15
N LEU A 437 1.66 -11.87 -33.55
CA LEU A 437 0.94 -10.61 -33.72
C LEU A 437 1.89 -9.51 -34.21
N ASN A 438 1.39 -8.65 -35.10
CA ASN A 438 2.10 -7.46 -35.55
C ASN A 438 1.76 -6.28 -34.63
N GLY A 439 2.78 -5.55 -34.17
CA GLY A 439 2.62 -4.39 -33.29
C GLY A 439 3.75 -4.29 -32.27
N GLU A 440 3.65 -3.32 -31.37
CA GLU A 440 4.61 -3.16 -30.28
C GLU A 440 4.15 -3.94 -29.06
N PRO A 441 5.05 -4.76 -28.45
CA PRO A 441 4.74 -5.45 -27.21
C PRO A 441 4.62 -4.43 -26.05
N LEU A 442 3.87 -4.79 -25.01
CA LEU A 442 3.72 -3.95 -23.82
C LEU A 442 5.05 -3.79 -23.08
N ILE A 443 5.87 -4.85 -23.05
CA ILE A 443 7.22 -4.85 -22.49
C ILE A 443 8.18 -5.50 -23.50
N PRO A 444 9.46 -5.09 -23.55
CA PRO A 444 10.45 -5.71 -24.42
C PRO A 444 10.70 -7.19 -24.04
N PRO A 445 11.18 -8.02 -24.96
CA PRO A 445 11.55 -9.40 -24.64
C PRO A 445 12.66 -9.42 -23.59
N PRO A 446 12.63 -10.39 -22.66
CA PRO A 446 13.68 -10.53 -21.67
C PRO A 446 15.02 -10.87 -22.34
N PRO A 447 16.16 -10.37 -21.80
CA PRO A 447 17.47 -10.80 -22.24
C PRO A 447 17.70 -12.29 -21.92
N GLU A 448 18.60 -12.94 -22.66
CA GLU A 448 18.84 -14.39 -22.56
C GLU A 448 19.25 -14.80 -21.13
N GLU A 449 19.94 -13.95 -20.41
CA GLU A 449 20.40 -14.17 -19.04
C GLU A 449 19.26 -14.28 -18.03
N LEU A 450 18.06 -13.76 -18.37
CA LEU A 450 16.85 -13.79 -17.53
C LEU A 450 15.85 -14.87 -17.93
N ALA A 451 16.13 -15.70 -18.93
CA ALA A 451 15.14 -16.61 -19.54
C ALA A 451 14.46 -17.58 -18.54
N GLU A 452 15.10 -17.91 -17.43
CA GLU A 452 14.58 -18.85 -16.41
C GLU A 452 14.71 -18.30 -14.97
N VAL A 453 14.92 -16.99 -14.79
CA VAL A 453 15.15 -16.39 -13.47
C VAL A 453 13.87 -15.73 -12.99
N ASP A 454 13.42 -16.11 -11.79
CA ASP A 454 12.34 -15.41 -11.10
C ASP A 454 12.78 -13.98 -10.71
N LEU A 455 11.90 -13.02 -10.89
CA LEU A 455 12.17 -11.65 -10.47
C LEU A 455 11.90 -11.48 -8.97
N LYS A 456 12.67 -10.63 -8.34
CA LYS A 456 12.48 -10.22 -6.95
C LYS A 456 12.01 -8.78 -6.90
N VAL A 457 11.02 -8.51 -6.04
CA VAL A 457 10.54 -7.15 -5.78
C VAL A 457 11.30 -6.56 -4.60
N GLU A 458 11.75 -5.34 -4.75
CA GLU A 458 12.34 -4.55 -3.68
C GLU A 458 11.51 -3.28 -3.45
N PHE A 459 11.07 -3.06 -2.21
CA PHE A 459 10.31 -1.87 -1.85
C PHE A 459 11.25 -0.71 -1.53
N ILE A 460 11.07 0.40 -2.26
CA ILE A 460 11.81 1.64 -2.09
C ILE A 460 10.90 2.79 -1.62
N SER A 461 9.77 2.45 -1.01
CA SER A 461 8.85 3.43 -0.44
C SER A 461 9.50 4.25 0.67
N VAL A 462 8.91 5.41 1.02
CA VAL A 462 9.42 6.27 2.11
C VAL A 462 9.51 5.53 3.43
N LEU A 463 8.53 4.67 3.72
CA LEU A 463 8.53 3.82 4.92
C LEU A 463 9.63 2.77 4.88
N ALA A 464 9.83 2.10 3.73
CA ALA A 464 10.92 1.13 3.56
C ALA A 464 12.30 1.79 3.62
N GLN A 465 12.47 2.97 2.99
CA GLN A 465 13.70 3.74 3.09
C GLN A 465 14.00 4.20 4.51
N ALA A 466 12.99 4.62 5.25
CA ALA A 466 13.17 5.03 6.64
C ALA A 466 13.59 3.86 7.55
N GLN A 467 13.13 2.64 7.27
CA GLN A 467 13.62 1.43 7.95
C GLN A 467 15.08 1.10 7.58
N LYS A 468 15.46 1.27 6.31
CA LYS A 468 16.84 1.07 5.83
C LYS A 468 17.80 2.20 6.28
N ALA A 469 17.29 3.40 6.57
CA ALA A 469 18.10 4.55 7.00
C ALA A 469 18.90 4.33 8.30
N VAL A 470 18.43 3.40 9.14
CA VAL A 470 19.20 2.94 10.32
C VAL A 470 20.57 2.37 9.89
N GLY A 471 20.67 1.73 8.73
CA GLY A 471 21.92 1.23 8.15
C GLY A 471 22.84 2.33 7.60
N LEU A 472 22.29 3.44 7.11
CA LEU A 472 23.07 4.55 6.55
C LEU A 472 23.96 5.22 7.59
N SER A 473 23.46 5.40 8.80
CA SER A 473 24.26 6.00 9.88
C SER A 473 25.45 5.13 10.29
N ALA A 474 25.31 3.81 10.24
CA ALA A 474 26.41 2.86 10.49
C ALA A 474 27.47 2.95 9.39
N MET A 475 27.06 3.05 8.14
CA MET A 475 27.95 3.19 6.99
C MET A 475 28.71 4.52 7.03
N ASP A 476 28.05 5.64 7.29
CA ASP A 476 28.67 6.96 7.43
C ASP A 476 29.67 6.99 8.59
N ASN A 477 29.37 6.33 9.72
CA ASN A 477 30.29 6.20 10.84
C ASN A 477 31.52 5.35 10.47
N LEU A 478 31.35 4.26 9.71
CA LEU A 478 32.45 3.43 9.24
C LEU A 478 33.38 4.23 8.31
N PHE A 479 32.81 4.94 7.32
CA PHE A 479 33.59 5.75 6.39
C PHE A 479 34.26 6.96 7.10
N GLY A 480 33.56 7.61 8.02
CA GLY A 480 34.16 8.67 8.85
C GLY A 480 35.33 8.17 9.70
N PHE A 481 35.19 6.99 10.29
CA PHE A 481 36.27 6.34 11.03
C PHE A 481 37.43 5.94 10.11
N ALA A 482 37.15 5.33 8.97
CA ALA A 482 38.19 4.94 7.98
C ALA A 482 38.93 6.18 7.45
N ALA A 483 38.23 7.28 7.15
CA ALA A 483 38.83 8.53 6.72
C ALA A 483 39.76 9.14 7.78
N SER A 484 39.40 9.03 9.08
CA SER A 484 40.24 9.48 10.18
C SER A 484 41.52 8.64 10.31
N LEU A 485 41.44 7.33 10.10
CA LEU A 485 42.61 6.42 10.09
C LEU A 485 43.49 6.60 8.85
N ALA A 486 42.92 6.90 7.70
CA ALA A 486 43.63 7.11 6.44
C ALA A 486 44.57 8.33 6.51
N GLN A 487 44.29 9.32 7.37
CA GLN A 487 45.22 10.42 7.64
C GLN A 487 46.52 9.94 8.30
N MET A 488 46.46 8.83 9.08
CA MET A 488 47.66 8.26 9.71
C MET A 488 48.30 7.16 8.86
N ASN A 489 47.51 6.38 8.14
CA ASN A 489 47.98 5.32 7.25
C ASN A 489 47.04 5.19 6.03
N PRO A 490 47.45 5.70 4.84
CA PRO A 490 46.64 5.65 3.62
C PRO A 490 46.24 4.24 3.18
N GLY A 491 47.02 3.20 3.52
CA GLY A 491 46.73 1.81 3.17
C GLY A 491 45.49 1.20 3.83
N VAL A 492 44.86 1.92 4.79
CA VAL A 492 43.59 1.47 5.40
C VAL A 492 42.43 1.53 4.40
N LEU A 493 42.50 2.42 3.41
CA LEU A 493 41.49 2.56 2.37
C LEU A 493 41.42 1.34 1.44
N ASP A 494 42.49 0.56 1.31
CA ASP A 494 42.53 -0.66 0.49
C ASP A 494 41.62 -1.78 1.04
N LYS A 495 41.12 -1.62 2.26
CA LYS A 495 40.17 -2.54 2.89
C LYS A 495 38.70 -2.25 2.53
N LEU A 496 38.43 -1.11 1.93
CA LEU A 496 37.07 -0.65 1.62
C LEU A 496 36.87 -0.69 0.12
N ASP A 497 35.82 -1.38 -0.30
CA ASP A 497 35.35 -1.30 -1.67
C ASP A 497 34.45 -0.07 -1.81
N PHE A 498 34.98 0.97 -2.44
CA PHE A 498 34.26 2.22 -2.62
C PHE A 498 33.21 2.14 -3.73
N ASP A 499 33.39 1.27 -4.71
CA ASP A 499 32.42 1.10 -5.80
C ASP A 499 31.17 0.43 -5.25
N GLN A 500 31.33 -0.70 -4.57
CA GLN A 500 30.21 -1.38 -3.89
C GLN A 500 29.56 -0.49 -2.82
N ALA A 501 30.33 0.30 -2.10
CA ALA A 501 29.79 1.23 -1.11
C ALA A 501 28.91 2.34 -1.73
N ILE A 502 29.25 2.81 -2.94
CA ILE A 502 28.43 3.79 -3.67
C ILE A 502 27.14 3.14 -4.12
N ASP A 503 27.20 1.90 -4.62
CA ASP A 503 26.04 1.16 -5.09
C ASP A 503 25.08 0.85 -3.94
N GLU A 504 25.57 0.30 -2.82
CA GLU A 504 24.76 0.04 -1.63
C GLU A 504 24.13 1.32 -1.07
N ARG A 505 24.89 2.42 -1.02
CA ARG A 505 24.36 3.71 -0.57
C ARG A 505 23.30 4.27 -1.52
N ALA A 506 23.50 4.12 -2.83
CA ALA A 506 22.51 4.52 -3.82
C ALA A 506 21.22 3.72 -3.69
N ASP A 507 21.33 2.42 -3.42
CA ASP A 507 20.19 1.55 -3.19
C ASP A 507 19.43 1.89 -1.89
N MET A 508 20.15 2.13 -0.80
CA MET A 508 19.53 2.55 0.46
C MET A 508 18.82 3.90 0.34
N LEU A 509 19.34 4.81 -0.49
CA LEU A 509 18.75 6.12 -0.76
C LEU A 509 17.65 6.08 -1.85
N GLY A 510 17.48 4.94 -2.53
CA GLY A 510 16.51 4.81 -3.63
C GLY A 510 16.88 5.66 -4.86
N VAL A 511 18.16 5.86 -5.11
CA VAL A 511 18.65 6.62 -6.27
C VAL A 511 18.36 5.84 -7.55
N SER A 512 17.98 6.57 -8.62
CA SER A 512 17.72 5.93 -9.91
C SER A 512 18.97 5.19 -10.44
N PRO A 513 18.83 3.93 -10.90
CA PRO A 513 19.93 3.14 -11.48
C PRO A 513 20.64 3.80 -12.67
N ARG A 514 20.02 4.82 -13.28
CA ARG A 514 20.65 5.59 -14.37
C ARG A 514 21.77 6.51 -13.93
N ILE A 515 21.83 6.84 -12.63
CA ILE A 515 22.84 7.78 -12.09
C ILE A 515 24.12 7.02 -11.77
N VAL A 516 24.00 5.78 -11.36
CA VAL A 516 25.14 4.90 -11.06
C VAL A 516 25.54 4.16 -12.33
N VAL A 517 26.80 4.25 -12.69
CA VAL A 517 27.32 3.58 -13.90
C VAL A 517 27.58 2.11 -13.56
N PRO A 518 27.12 1.15 -14.37
CA PRO A 518 27.40 -0.28 -14.16
C PRO A 518 28.90 -0.58 -14.13
N ASP A 519 29.29 -1.56 -13.32
CA ASP A 519 30.70 -1.94 -13.09
C ASP A 519 31.43 -2.30 -14.37
N ASP A 520 30.77 -2.95 -15.33
CA ASP A 520 31.35 -3.27 -16.66
C ASP A 520 31.84 -2.00 -17.38
N LYS A 521 31.02 -0.95 -17.39
CA LYS A 521 31.34 0.33 -18.01
C LYS A 521 32.40 1.12 -17.22
N VAL A 522 32.36 0.98 -15.89
CA VAL A 522 33.41 1.59 -15.04
C VAL A 522 34.75 0.94 -15.31
N ALA A 523 34.81 -0.39 -15.46
CA ALA A 523 36.01 -1.12 -15.81
C ALA A 523 36.56 -0.68 -17.19
N GLU A 524 35.71 -0.62 -18.22
CA GLU A 524 36.10 -0.12 -19.55
C GLU A 524 36.64 1.32 -19.50
N MET A 525 35.98 2.22 -18.77
CA MET A 525 36.44 3.60 -18.63
C MET A 525 37.75 3.70 -17.86
N ARG A 526 37.98 2.84 -16.85
CA ARG A 526 39.25 2.80 -16.12
C ARG A 526 40.40 2.25 -16.99
N GLU A 527 40.13 1.20 -17.76
CA GLU A 527 41.11 0.68 -18.73
C GLU A 527 41.47 1.73 -19.79
N ALA A 528 40.49 2.40 -20.38
CA ALA A 528 40.75 3.47 -21.35
C ALA A 528 41.56 4.63 -20.74
N LYS A 529 41.23 5.03 -19.49
CA LYS A 529 42.04 6.06 -18.79
C LYS A 529 43.43 5.58 -18.45
N ALA A 530 43.61 4.31 -18.06
CA ALA A 530 44.93 3.74 -17.80
C ALA A 530 45.78 3.69 -19.05
N GLN A 531 45.23 3.32 -20.21
CA GLN A 531 45.90 3.34 -21.49
C GLN A 531 46.30 4.76 -21.90
N GLN A 532 45.41 5.75 -21.74
CA GLN A 532 45.72 7.15 -21.99
C GLN A 532 46.83 7.69 -21.07
N ALA A 533 46.77 7.32 -19.77
CA ALA A 533 47.83 7.72 -18.81
C ALA A 533 49.19 7.10 -19.16
N GLN A 534 49.20 5.82 -19.57
CA GLN A 534 50.42 5.17 -20.04
C GLN A 534 50.98 5.83 -21.31
N GLN A 535 50.13 6.18 -22.28
CA GLN A 535 50.52 6.90 -23.48
C GLN A 535 51.06 8.30 -23.14
N ALA A 536 50.39 9.02 -22.22
CA ALA A 536 50.86 10.33 -21.78
C ALA A 536 52.21 10.25 -21.04
N GLN A 537 52.43 9.25 -20.19
CA GLN A 537 53.70 9.00 -19.52
C GLN A 537 54.82 8.62 -20.53
N ALA A 538 54.50 7.74 -21.49
CA ALA A 538 55.43 7.38 -22.55
C ALA A 538 55.83 8.60 -23.39
N MET A 539 54.86 9.49 -23.68
CA MET A 539 55.09 10.74 -24.40
C MET A 539 55.95 11.73 -23.59
N GLN A 540 55.67 11.85 -22.27
CA GLN A 540 56.51 12.67 -21.37
C GLN A 540 57.93 12.12 -21.24
N GLN A 541 58.08 10.79 -21.11
CA GLN A 541 59.40 10.15 -21.08
C GLN A 541 60.12 10.33 -22.39
N GLY A 542 59.44 10.23 -23.53
CA GLY A 542 59.95 10.51 -24.85
C GLY A 542 60.44 11.97 -25.02
N MET A 543 59.66 12.94 -24.55
CA MET A 543 60.03 14.36 -24.53
C MET A 543 61.23 14.64 -23.59
N ALA A 544 61.23 14.04 -22.40
CA ALA A 544 62.37 14.18 -21.47
C ALA A 544 63.63 13.55 -21.99
N MET A 545 63.58 12.42 -22.72
CA MET A 545 64.72 11.84 -23.45
C MET A 545 65.17 12.74 -24.59
N ALA A 546 64.23 13.28 -25.38
CA ALA A 546 64.56 14.21 -26.46
C ALA A 546 65.20 15.49 -25.93
N GLU A 547 64.76 16.01 -24.77
CA GLU A 547 65.39 17.20 -24.14
C GLU A 547 66.77 16.89 -23.55
N MET A 548 67.00 15.69 -23.01
CA MET A 548 68.32 15.24 -22.56
C MET A 548 69.30 15.08 -23.76
N VAL A 549 68.82 14.53 -24.86
CA VAL A 549 69.58 14.38 -26.07
C VAL A 549 69.90 15.76 -26.71
N GLY A 550 68.95 16.70 -26.68
CA GLY A 550 69.16 18.08 -27.12
C GLY A 550 70.17 18.86 -26.27
N LYS A 551 70.24 18.62 -24.95
CA LYS A 551 71.19 19.23 -24.02
C LYS A 551 72.62 18.61 -24.08
N ALA A 552 72.73 17.37 -24.58
CA ALA A 552 74.04 16.68 -24.77
C ALA A 552 74.77 17.10 -26.04
N GLY A 553 74.46 18.22 -26.62
CA GLY A 553 74.95 18.90 -27.79
C GLY A 553 76.07 18.22 -28.59
N GLY A 554 75.73 17.79 -29.80
CA GLY A 554 76.76 17.53 -30.83
C GLY A 554 76.78 16.11 -31.43
N VAL A 555 75.87 15.22 -31.11
CA VAL A 555 75.84 13.90 -31.76
C VAL A 555 74.77 13.90 -32.88
N LYS A 556 75.22 13.69 -34.13
CA LYS A 556 74.34 13.49 -35.29
C LYS A 556 73.53 12.21 -35.07
N VAL A 557 72.24 12.35 -34.96
CA VAL A 557 71.29 11.21 -34.82
C VAL A 557 71.07 10.68 -36.25
N ASP A 558 71.69 9.55 -36.57
CA ASP A 558 71.47 8.82 -37.81
C ASP A 558 70.74 7.49 -37.50
N GLN A 559 69.96 6.96 -38.46
CA GLN A 559 69.19 5.71 -38.32
C GLN A 559 70.00 4.46 -37.94
N THR A 560 71.33 4.57 -38.02
CA THR A 560 72.24 3.47 -37.67
C THR A 560 72.63 3.44 -36.19
N THR A 561 72.30 4.46 -35.40
CA THR A 561 72.70 4.54 -33.99
C THR A 561 71.60 3.93 -33.10
N ALA A 562 72.01 3.36 -31.96
CA ALA A 562 71.08 2.77 -30.99
C ALA A 562 69.99 3.75 -30.52
N LEU A 563 70.30 5.06 -30.57
CA LEU A 563 69.41 6.16 -30.22
C LEU A 563 68.31 6.40 -31.30
N GLY A 564 68.70 6.30 -32.61
CA GLY A 564 67.76 6.39 -33.72
C GLY A 564 66.73 5.26 -33.73
N ARG A 565 67.16 4.04 -33.38
CA ARG A 565 66.27 2.89 -33.26
C ARG A 565 65.30 3.02 -32.05
N ALA A 566 65.75 3.65 -30.96
CA ALA A 566 64.88 3.90 -29.78
C ALA A 566 63.86 4.99 -30.07
N LEU A 567 64.11 6.00 -30.86
CA LEU A 567 63.18 7.04 -31.28
C LEU A 567 62.16 6.52 -32.30
N ASP A 568 62.56 5.60 -33.17
CA ASP A 568 61.67 4.96 -34.14
C ASP A 568 60.61 4.03 -33.42
N VAL A 569 61.02 3.32 -32.36
CA VAL A 569 60.16 2.51 -31.51
C VAL A 569 59.24 3.39 -30.67
N ALA A 570 59.64 4.62 -30.32
CA ALA A 570 58.80 5.56 -29.55
C ALA A 570 57.81 6.37 -30.43
N GLY A 571 57.79 6.14 -31.76
CA GLY A 571 56.82 6.77 -32.67
C GLY A 571 57.09 8.24 -32.99
N ALA A 572 58.27 8.78 -32.60
CA ALA A 572 58.74 10.12 -32.98
C ALA A 572 59.49 10.04 -34.29
N GLY A 573 58.82 10.20 -35.42
CA GLY A 573 59.46 10.25 -36.76
C GLY A 573 60.50 11.39 -36.88
N PRO A 574 61.47 11.28 -37.82
CA PRO A 574 62.55 12.23 -37.94
C PRO A 574 62.00 13.62 -38.28
N VAL A 575 62.37 14.60 -37.45
CA VAL A 575 62.14 16.02 -37.75
C VAL A 575 63.21 16.37 -38.82
N GLY A 576 62.77 16.53 -40.06
CA GLY A 576 63.59 16.96 -41.16
C GLY A 576 64.16 18.38 -40.95
N VAL A 577 65.44 18.54 -41.21
CA VAL A 577 66.13 19.82 -41.37
C VAL A 577 65.87 20.34 -42.77
#